data_40e0736b4d4f80c83a13c4941ee4d0d5
#
_entry.id   40e0736b4d4f80c83a13c4941ee4d0d5
#
_cell.length_a   1.000
_cell.length_b   1.000
_cell.length_c   1.000
_cell.angle_alpha   90.00
_cell.angle_beta   90.00
_cell.angle_gamma   90.00
#
_symmetry.space_group_name_H-M   'P 1'
#
loop_
_entity.id
_entity.type
_entity.pdbx_description
1 polymer ?
#
loop_
_entity_poly.entity_id
_entity_poly.type
_entity_poly.pdbx_seq_one_letter_code
_entity_poly.pdbx_strand_id
1 'polypeptide(L)'
;MFISPHYFYPTDHRWLFNGALEADELRTGTFDRPGPLSVDGLPGSGADWLEEFKPYINDPDTVVVSPHKVFGSQTNDLVLQLRKRRINKVLLGGMLANMCVESHLRDLLEQGFEVYVVRDAIAGPRHPEWGDGYQAALVNYAFLAHGVVWTEDVLAAMHAAI
;
A
#
# COMPACT_ATOMS: atom_id res chain seq x y z
N MET A 1 11.03 -8.40 -0.66
CA MET A 1 9.92 -7.43 -0.87
C MET A 1 9.21 -7.16 0.45
N PHE A 2 8.54 -5.98 0.60
CA PHE A 2 7.68 -5.69 1.74
C PHE A 2 6.27 -5.43 1.24
N ILE A 3 5.30 -6.00 1.91
CA ILE A 3 3.88 -5.82 1.61
C ILE A 3 3.20 -5.24 2.83
N SER A 4 2.59 -4.07 2.67
CA SER A 4 1.81 -3.38 3.70
C SER A 4 0.33 -3.45 3.33
N PRO A 5 -0.38 -4.49 3.79
CA PRO A 5 -1.78 -4.67 3.42
C PRO A 5 -2.70 -3.75 4.20
N HIS A 6 -3.87 -3.46 3.63
CA HIS A 6 -4.92 -2.75 4.33
C HIS A 6 -5.62 -3.69 5.33
N TYR A 7 -6.03 -3.13 6.48
CA TYR A 7 -6.83 -3.85 7.45
C TYR A 7 -8.22 -4.16 6.88
N PHE A 8 -8.67 -5.38 7.03
CA PHE A 8 -10.03 -5.79 6.69
C PHE A 8 -10.85 -6.05 7.96
N TYR A 9 -12.15 -5.80 7.87
CA TYR A 9 -13.07 -5.90 8.98
C TYR A 9 -14.03 -7.06 8.76
N PRO A 10 -14.25 -7.94 9.76
CA PRO A 10 -15.32 -8.92 9.69
C PRO A 10 -16.68 -8.20 9.74
N THR A 11 -17.72 -8.85 9.22
CA THR A 11 -19.07 -8.27 9.09
C THR A 11 -19.73 -7.86 10.40
N ASP A 12 -19.32 -8.47 11.50
CA ASP A 12 -19.79 -8.15 12.85
C ASP A 12 -19.00 -7.02 13.52
N HIS A 13 -17.88 -6.62 12.94
CA HIS A 13 -17.03 -5.56 13.43
C HIS A 13 -17.36 -4.25 12.71
N ARG A 14 -18.12 -3.40 13.34
CA ARG A 14 -18.49 -2.13 12.75
C ARG A 14 -17.39 -1.10 12.91
N TRP A 15 -16.96 -0.59 11.78
CA TRP A 15 -16.02 0.49 11.70
C TRP A 15 -16.73 1.82 11.93
N LEU A 16 -16.20 2.63 12.84
CA LEU A 16 -16.78 3.93 13.20
C LEU A 16 -15.97 5.11 12.62
N PHE A 17 -15.19 4.88 11.62
CA PHE A 17 -14.51 5.92 10.90
C PHE A 17 -15.46 6.57 9.90
N ASN A 18 -15.60 7.89 9.92
CA ASN A 18 -16.62 8.62 9.16
C ASN A 18 -16.01 9.47 8.05
N GLY A 19 -15.28 8.85 7.15
CA GLY A 19 -14.75 9.50 5.96
C GLY A 19 -15.54 9.19 4.70
N ALA A 20 -15.37 10.00 3.65
CA ALA A 20 -16.02 9.78 2.36
C ALA A 20 -15.61 8.46 1.74
N LEU A 21 -14.34 8.06 1.90
CA LEU A 21 -13.84 6.78 1.41
C LEU A 21 -14.55 5.61 2.07
N GLU A 22 -14.70 5.62 3.40
CA GLU A 22 -15.42 4.59 4.13
C GLU A 22 -16.88 4.47 3.65
N ALA A 23 -17.54 5.60 3.50
CA ALA A 23 -18.93 5.63 3.01
C ALA A 23 -19.04 5.01 1.61
N ASP A 24 -18.07 5.27 0.73
CA ASP A 24 -18.03 4.68 -0.61
C ASP A 24 -17.73 3.19 -0.58
N GLU A 25 -16.78 2.77 0.23
CA GLU A 25 -16.41 1.37 0.40
C GLU A 25 -17.53 0.53 0.98
N LEU A 26 -18.26 1.06 1.98
CA LEU A 26 -19.47 0.42 2.51
C LEU A 26 -20.58 0.35 1.46
N ARG A 27 -20.78 1.43 0.69
CA ARG A 27 -21.78 1.48 -0.37
C ARG A 27 -21.49 0.49 -1.50
N THR A 28 -20.23 0.28 -1.84
CA THR A 28 -19.79 -0.64 -2.90
C THR A 28 -19.64 -2.09 -2.42
N GLY A 29 -19.77 -2.33 -1.11
CA GLY A 29 -19.59 -3.65 -0.51
C GLY A 29 -18.14 -4.13 -0.47
N THR A 30 -17.17 -3.22 -0.55
CA THR A 30 -15.74 -3.57 -0.53
C THR A 30 -15.34 -4.29 0.76
N PHE A 31 -15.97 -3.93 1.88
CA PHE A 31 -15.74 -4.55 3.19
C PHE A 31 -16.86 -5.50 3.65
N ASP A 32 -17.83 -5.79 2.80
CA ASP A 32 -18.93 -6.72 3.14
C ASP A 32 -18.48 -8.17 3.15
N ARG A 33 -17.30 -8.46 2.70
CA ARG A 33 -16.78 -9.82 2.69
C ARG A 33 -16.24 -10.17 4.07
N PRO A 34 -16.72 -11.25 4.68
CA PRO A 34 -16.18 -11.71 5.94
C PRO A 34 -14.68 -12.01 5.79
N GLY A 35 -13.89 -11.33 6.60
CA GLY A 35 -12.46 -11.58 6.71
C GLY A 35 -12.13 -12.12 8.09
N PRO A 36 -11.14 -13.01 8.23
CA PRO A 36 -10.71 -13.49 9.53
C PRO A 36 -10.01 -12.39 10.33
N LEU A 37 -10.16 -12.39 11.65
CA LEU A 37 -9.40 -11.53 12.57
C LEU A 37 -7.95 -11.98 12.74
N SER A 38 -7.62 -13.16 12.25
CA SER A 38 -6.27 -13.73 12.27
C SER A 38 -5.94 -14.34 10.91
N VAL A 39 -4.72 -14.80 10.73
CA VAL A 39 -4.30 -15.54 9.53
C VAL A 39 -5.00 -16.91 9.40
N ASP A 40 -5.58 -17.41 10.48
CA ASP A 40 -6.38 -18.62 10.44
C ASP A 40 -7.66 -18.37 9.63
N GLY A 41 -7.89 -19.17 8.59
CA GLY A 41 -9.02 -19.01 7.70
C GLY A 41 -8.84 -17.93 6.62
N LEU A 42 -7.66 -17.28 6.53
CA LEU A 42 -7.35 -16.36 5.44
C LEU A 42 -7.36 -17.03 4.06
N PRO A 43 -6.74 -18.22 3.87
CA PRO A 43 -6.75 -18.90 2.58
C PRO A 43 -8.16 -19.21 2.08
N GLY A 44 -8.46 -18.76 0.88
CA GLY A 44 -9.77 -18.93 0.23
C GLY A 44 -10.88 -18.01 0.76
N SER A 45 -10.59 -17.10 1.69
CA SER A 45 -11.53 -16.08 2.15
C SER A 45 -11.64 -14.90 1.16
N GLY A 46 -12.59 -13.99 1.40
CA GLY A 46 -12.71 -12.75 0.62
C GLY A 46 -11.52 -11.79 0.78
N ALA A 47 -10.69 -12.00 1.80
CA ALA A 47 -9.48 -11.21 2.08
C ALA A 47 -8.19 -11.90 1.61
N ASP A 48 -8.29 -13.09 1.02
CA ASP A 48 -7.12 -13.80 0.50
C ASP A 48 -6.51 -13.08 -0.70
N TRP A 49 -5.24 -13.37 -0.91
CA TRP A 49 -4.48 -12.89 -2.05
C TRP A 49 -4.97 -13.51 -3.35
N LEU A 50 -4.89 -12.75 -4.45
CA LEU A 50 -5.11 -13.32 -5.77
C LEU A 50 -4.05 -14.38 -6.07
N GLU A 51 -4.46 -15.48 -6.68
CA GLU A 51 -3.60 -16.64 -6.95
C GLU A 51 -2.31 -16.27 -7.72
N GLU A 52 -2.43 -15.34 -8.66
CA GLU A 52 -1.30 -14.88 -9.47
C GLU A 52 -0.20 -14.16 -8.66
N PHE A 53 -0.54 -13.61 -7.48
CA PHE A 53 0.42 -12.93 -6.61
C PHE A 53 0.97 -13.80 -5.49
N LYS A 54 0.33 -14.92 -5.18
CA LYS A 54 0.75 -15.81 -4.10
C LYS A 54 2.21 -16.29 -4.20
N PRO A 55 2.77 -16.60 -5.41
CA PRO A 55 4.18 -16.97 -5.52
C PRO A 55 5.14 -15.89 -5.01
N TYR A 56 4.82 -14.61 -5.22
CA TYR A 56 5.64 -13.48 -4.74
C TYR A 56 5.43 -13.20 -3.25
N ILE A 57 4.19 -13.39 -2.77
CA ILE A 57 3.84 -13.16 -1.36
C ILE A 57 4.43 -14.23 -0.46
N ASN A 58 4.43 -15.48 -0.93
CA ASN A 58 4.97 -16.63 -0.21
C ASN A 58 6.48 -16.83 -0.40
N ASP A 59 7.13 -15.94 -1.14
CA ASP A 59 8.59 -15.95 -1.29
C ASP A 59 9.24 -15.74 0.09
N PRO A 60 10.26 -16.52 0.48
CA PRO A 60 10.90 -16.43 1.79
C PRO A 60 11.56 -15.07 2.07
N ASP A 61 11.91 -14.31 1.02
CA ASP A 61 12.45 -12.95 1.15
C ASP A 61 11.38 -11.87 1.19
N THR A 62 10.10 -12.23 1.09
CA THR A 62 8.98 -11.32 1.22
C THR A 62 8.55 -11.19 2.67
N VAL A 63 8.36 -9.96 3.12
CA VAL A 63 7.85 -9.62 4.44
C VAL A 63 6.47 -9.01 4.32
N VAL A 64 5.46 -9.76 4.73
CA VAL A 64 4.12 -9.22 4.90
C VAL A 64 4.04 -8.64 6.31
N VAL A 65 3.95 -7.31 6.40
CA VAL A 65 3.81 -6.62 7.69
C VAL A 65 2.37 -6.68 8.18
N SER A 66 2.13 -6.35 9.45
CA SER A 66 0.77 -6.27 9.96
C SER A 66 -0.07 -5.27 9.15
N PRO A 67 -1.37 -5.50 8.98
CA PRO A 67 -2.22 -4.60 8.21
C PRO A 67 -2.27 -3.18 8.81
N HIS A 68 -2.15 -2.16 7.97
CA HIS A 68 -2.43 -0.80 8.38
C HIS A 68 -3.95 -0.54 8.43
N LYS A 69 -4.38 0.42 9.27
CA LYS A 69 -5.82 0.58 9.52
C LYS A 69 -6.50 1.43 8.45
N VAL A 70 -6.12 2.70 8.30
CA VAL A 70 -6.81 3.59 7.37
C VAL A 70 -5.97 3.83 6.13
N PHE A 71 -4.88 4.58 6.24
CA PHE A 71 -4.10 4.95 5.05
C PHE A 71 -2.62 4.62 5.17
N GLY A 72 -1.98 4.92 6.26
CA GLY A 72 -0.52 4.93 6.35
C GLY A 72 0.06 3.87 7.28
N SER A 73 1.38 3.76 7.23
CA SER A 73 2.18 2.81 8.00
C SER A 73 2.29 3.14 9.49
N GLN A 74 1.71 4.25 9.96
CA GLN A 74 1.72 4.62 11.37
C GLN A 74 1.01 3.61 12.28
N THR A 75 0.17 2.77 11.71
CA THR A 75 -0.65 1.80 12.45
C THR A 75 -0.18 0.36 12.29
N ASN A 76 0.95 0.14 11.62
CA ASN A 76 1.54 -1.20 11.43
C ASN A 76 3.05 -1.21 11.76
N ASP A 77 3.70 -2.33 11.53
CA ASP A 77 5.11 -2.51 11.86
C ASP A 77 6.08 -2.33 10.67
N LEU A 78 5.65 -1.70 9.56
CA LEU A 78 6.47 -1.53 8.36
C LEU A 78 7.82 -0.87 8.67
N VAL A 79 7.80 0.28 9.35
CA VAL A 79 9.01 1.03 9.69
C VAL A 79 9.95 0.20 10.56
N LEU A 80 9.41 -0.54 11.53
CA LEU A 80 10.20 -1.45 12.37
C LEU A 80 10.90 -2.52 11.52
N GLN A 81 10.17 -3.14 10.59
CA GLN A 81 10.71 -4.21 9.75
C GLN A 81 11.78 -3.70 8.78
N LEU A 82 11.60 -2.51 8.20
CA LEU A 82 12.61 -1.86 7.37
C LEU A 82 13.89 -1.55 8.18
N ARG A 83 13.74 -0.97 9.37
CA ARG A 83 14.86 -0.63 10.25
C ARG A 83 15.64 -1.84 10.73
N LYS A 84 14.96 -2.92 11.12
CA LYS A 84 15.61 -4.19 11.51
C LYS A 84 16.50 -4.76 10.40
N ARG A 85 16.17 -4.48 9.15
CA ARG A 85 16.93 -4.90 7.97
C ARG A 85 17.91 -3.84 7.44
N ARG A 86 18.03 -2.73 8.16
CA ARG A 86 18.91 -1.59 7.79
C ARG A 86 18.59 -1.03 6.40
N ILE A 87 17.33 -1.09 6.00
CA ILE A 87 16.84 -0.48 4.77
C ILE A 87 16.60 0.99 5.05
N ASN A 88 17.13 1.86 4.21
CA ASN A 88 16.96 3.30 4.28
C ASN A 88 16.46 3.91 2.96
N LYS A 89 16.43 3.10 1.89
CA LYS A 89 15.93 3.49 0.57
C LYS A 89 14.79 2.57 0.16
N VAL A 90 13.66 3.14 -0.26
CA VAL A 90 12.42 2.41 -0.54
C VAL A 90 11.93 2.75 -1.93
N LEU A 91 11.59 1.72 -2.70
CA LEU A 91 10.80 1.81 -3.92
C LEU A 91 9.35 1.53 -3.54
N LEU A 92 8.46 2.49 -3.78
CA LEU A 92 7.08 2.45 -3.34
C LEU A 92 6.14 2.30 -4.54
N GLY A 93 5.29 1.29 -4.49
CA GLY A 93 4.20 1.04 -5.44
C GLY A 93 2.93 0.64 -4.71
N GLY A 94 1.83 0.48 -5.44
CA GLY A 94 0.57 -0.03 -4.89
C GLY A 94 -0.65 0.86 -5.16
N MET A 95 -1.63 0.78 -4.26
CA MET A 95 -2.92 1.48 -4.38
C MET A 95 -3.47 1.83 -2.99
N LEU A 96 -4.24 2.95 -2.86
CA LEU A 96 -4.56 3.90 -3.91
C LEU A 96 -3.54 5.04 -3.89
N ALA A 97 -3.15 5.52 -5.06
CA ALA A 97 -2.06 6.49 -5.24
C ALA A 97 -2.20 7.73 -4.35
N ASN A 98 -3.33 8.43 -4.42
CA ASN A 98 -3.61 9.65 -3.65
C ASN A 98 -4.11 9.39 -2.21
N MET A 99 -4.01 8.19 -1.71
CA MET A 99 -4.47 7.79 -0.37
C MET A 99 -3.40 6.99 0.36
N CYS A 100 -3.47 5.64 0.32
CA CYS A 100 -2.57 4.79 1.10
C CYS A 100 -1.11 4.92 0.63
N VAL A 101 -0.85 4.97 -0.68
CA VAL A 101 0.51 5.14 -1.20
C VAL A 101 1.08 6.50 -0.77
N GLU A 102 0.31 7.59 -0.91
CA GLU A 102 0.75 8.91 -0.47
C GLU A 102 0.97 8.98 1.04
N SER A 103 0.09 8.34 1.83
CA SER A 103 0.25 8.29 3.28
C SER A 103 1.49 7.53 3.71
N HIS A 104 1.79 6.40 3.06
CA HIS A 104 3.04 5.67 3.29
C HIS A 104 4.27 6.49 2.88
N LEU A 105 4.21 7.18 1.73
CA LEU A 105 5.28 8.08 1.29
C LEU A 105 5.59 9.13 2.35
N ARG A 106 4.56 9.86 2.82
CA ARG A 106 4.73 10.93 3.83
C ARG A 106 5.28 10.39 5.14
N ASP A 107 4.75 9.28 5.64
CA ASP A 107 5.24 8.66 6.88
C ASP A 107 6.70 8.19 6.75
N LEU A 108 7.05 7.53 5.66
CA LEU A 108 8.41 7.07 5.42
C LEU A 108 9.40 8.24 5.32
N LEU A 109 9.02 9.35 4.69
CA LEU A 109 9.83 10.56 4.63
C LEU A 109 10.05 11.17 6.03
N GLU A 110 8.99 11.29 6.83
CA GLU A 110 9.07 11.78 8.22
C GLU A 110 9.92 10.85 9.11
N GLN A 111 9.96 9.56 8.78
CA GLN A 111 10.81 8.58 9.43
C GLN A 111 12.25 8.56 8.90
N GLY A 112 12.59 9.42 7.93
CA GLY A 112 13.95 9.59 7.41
C GLY A 112 14.38 8.55 6.36
N PHE A 113 13.42 7.96 5.64
CA PHE A 113 13.72 7.09 4.51
C PHE A 113 13.87 7.91 3.22
N GLU A 114 14.72 7.44 2.32
CA GLU A 114 14.79 7.88 0.93
C GLU A 114 13.74 7.09 0.14
N VAL A 115 12.75 7.79 -0.45
CA VAL A 115 11.60 7.12 -1.09
C VAL A 115 11.48 7.53 -2.54
N TYR A 116 11.42 6.55 -3.42
CA TYR A 116 11.12 6.69 -4.85
C TYR A 116 9.76 6.05 -5.14
N VAL A 117 8.90 6.73 -5.86
CA VAL A 117 7.60 6.19 -6.27
C VAL A 117 7.71 5.65 -7.69
N VAL A 118 7.31 4.39 -7.88
CA VAL A 118 7.29 3.74 -9.19
C VAL A 118 5.94 4.03 -9.84
N ARG A 119 5.91 5.01 -10.73
CA ARG A 119 4.69 5.64 -11.24
C ARG A 119 3.77 4.72 -12.05
N ASP A 120 4.31 3.74 -12.72
CA ASP A 120 3.57 2.73 -13.49
C ASP A 120 3.22 1.48 -12.66
N ALA A 121 3.63 1.46 -11.39
CA ALA A 121 3.25 0.44 -10.41
C ALA A 121 2.29 0.99 -9.32
N ILE A 122 1.60 2.09 -9.60
CA ILE A 122 0.58 2.67 -8.74
C ILE A 122 -0.74 2.85 -9.49
N ALA A 123 -1.85 2.81 -8.75
CA ALA A 123 -3.18 3.09 -9.28
C ALA A 123 -3.95 4.03 -8.36
N GLY A 124 -4.77 4.91 -8.93
CA GLY A 124 -5.59 5.85 -8.18
C GLY A 124 -7.06 5.82 -8.63
N PRO A 125 -7.99 6.18 -7.74
CA PRO A 125 -9.40 6.27 -8.08
C PRO A 125 -9.69 7.54 -8.90
N ARG A 126 -10.80 7.54 -9.60
CA ARG A 126 -11.32 8.72 -10.27
C ARG A 126 -12.56 9.22 -9.56
N HIS A 127 -12.54 10.48 -9.12
CA HIS A 127 -13.72 11.12 -8.58
C HIS A 127 -14.56 11.71 -9.72
N PRO A 128 -15.87 11.45 -9.78
CA PRO A 128 -16.70 11.88 -10.91
C PRO A 128 -16.73 13.40 -11.11
N GLU A 129 -16.58 14.18 -10.04
CA GLU A 129 -16.62 15.64 -10.06
C GLU A 129 -15.22 16.27 -9.98
N TRP A 130 -14.32 15.73 -9.13
CA TRP A 130 -13.05 16.37 -8.76
C TRP A 130 -11.85 15.84 -9.55
N GLY A 131 -12.03 14.83 -10.40
CA GLY A 131 -11.02 14.40 -11.34
C GLY A 131 -10.25 13.15 -10.95
N ASP A 132 -9.03 13.06 -11.44
CA ASP A 132 -8.21 11.85 -11.42
C ASP A 132 -7.26 11.84 -10.24
N GLY A 133 -7.49 10.92 -9.28
CA GLY A 133 -6.67 10.78 -8.09
C GLY A 133 -5.23 10.32 -8.38
N TYR A 134 -5.00 9.57 -9.47
CA TYR A 134 -3.65 9.22 -9.88
C TYR A 134 -2.86 10.47 -10.34
N GLN A 135 -3.46 11.32 -11.16
CA GLN A 135 -2.82 12.56 -11.61
C GLN A 135 -2.57 13.52 -10.43
N ALA A 136 -3.52 13.64 -9.51
CA ALA A 136 -3.35 14.43 -8.30
C ALA A 136 -2.17 13.93 -7.45
N ALA A 137 -2.05 12.62 -7.30
CA ALA A 137 -0.94 12.01 -6.59
C ALA A 137 0.41 12.29 -7.25
N LEU A 138 0.52 12.19 -8.56
CA LEU A 138 1.77 12.47 -9.27
C LEU A 138 2.27 13.90 -9.04
N VAL A 139 1.35 14.87 -8.95
CA VAL A 139 1.72 16.25 -8.59
C VAL A 139 2.35 16.30 -7.19
N ASN A 140 1.72 15.68 -6.21
CA ASN A 140 2.25 15.63 -4.86
C ASN A 140 3.60 14.89 -4.80
N TYR A 141 3.72 13.78 -5.49
CA TYR A 141 4.96 12.98 -5.50
C TYR A 141 6.14 13.75 -6.10
N ALA A 142 5.89 14.56 -7.13
CA ALA A 142 6.92 15.42 -7.73
C ALA A 142 7.52 16.42 -6.74
N PHE A 143 6.75 16.82 -5.71
CA PHE A 143 7.22 17.70 -4.65
C PHE A 143 7.82 16.96 -3.45
N LEU A 144 7.36 15.75 -3.18
CA LEU A 144 7.64 15.07 -1.92
C LEU A 144 8.69 13.98 -2.06
N ALA A 145 8.57 13.12 -3.08
CA ALA A 145 9.43 11.95 -3.24
C ALA A 145 10.85 12.35 -3.66
N HIS A 146 11.82 11.52 -3.36
CA HIS A 146 13.18 11.65 -3.88
C HIS A 146 13.26 11.42 -5.39
N GLY A 147 12.27 10.75 -5.95
CA GLY A 147 12.08 10.59 -7.39
C GLY A 147 10.76 9.89 -7.71
N VAL A 148 10.25 10.19 -8.91
CA VAL A 148 9.11 9.51 -9.53
C VAL A 148 9.65 8.82 -10.78
N VAL A 149 9.77 7.50 -10.71
CA VAL A 149 10.52 6.68 -11.66
C VAL A 149 9.61 5.69 -12.40
N TRP A 150 10.05 5.18 -13.51
CA TRP A 150 9.40 4.08 -14.21
C TRP A 150 9.97 2.72 -13.75
N THR A 151 9.18 1.67 -13.89
CA THR A 151 9.66 0.30 -13.59
C THR A 151 10.90 -0.05 -14.39
N GLU A 152 10.97 0.34 -15.66
CA GLU A 152 12.14 0.09 -16.53
C GLU A 152 13.43 0.74 -16.01
N ASP A 153 13.34 1.98 -15.50
CA ASP A 153 14.48 2.68 -14.91
C ASP A 153 15.00 1.97 -13.66
N VAL A 154 14.07 1.50 -12.83
CA VAL A 154 14.38 0.74 -11.61
C VAL A 154 15.10 -0.55 -11.96
N LEU A 155 14.57 -1.33 -12.92
CA LEU A 155 15.17 -2.58 -13.35
C LEU A 155 16.56 -2.37 -13.96
N ALA A 156 16.70 -1.33 -14.78
CA ALA A 156 18.01 -0.97 -15.36
C ALA A 156 19.04 -0.64 -14.27
N ALA A 157 18.65 0.16 -13.27
CA ALA A 157 19.52 0.51 -12.14
C ALA A 157 19.88 -0.72 -11.28
N MET A 158 18.95 -1.63 -11.04
CA MET A 158 19.22 -2.87 -10.31
C MET A 158 20.20 -3.78 -11.05
N HIS A 159 20.03 -3.95 -12.37
CA HIS A 159 20.96 -4.75 -13.19
C HIS A 159 22.38 -4.14 -13.25
N ALA A 160 22.49 -2.82 -13.22
CA ALA A 160 23.78 -2.14 -13.23
C ALA A 160 24.54 -2.23 -11.88
N ALA A 161 23.85 -2.60 -10.82
CA ALA A 161 24.40 -2.71 -9.46
C ALA A 161 24.90 -4.12 -9.10
N ILE A 162 24.68 -5.10 -9.99
CA ILE A 162 25.14 -6.50 -9.88
C ILE A 162 26.45 -6.66 -10.65
#